data_0b0dee3dd4142b6226fc7c053b04b49f
#
_entry.id   0b0dee3dd4142b6226fc7c053b04b49f
#
_cell.length_a   1.000
_cell.length_b   1.000
_cell.length_c   1.000
_cell.angle_alpha   90.00
_cell.angle_beta   90.00
_cell.angle_gamma   90.00
#
_symmetry.space_group_name_H-M   'P 1'
#
loop_
_entity.id
_entity.type
_entity.pdbx_description
1 polymer ?
#
loop_
_entity_poly.entity_id
_entity_poly.type
_entity_poly.pdbx_seq_one_letter_code
_entity_poly.pdbx_strand_id
1 'polypeptide(L)'
;MTAEKVTVRATDGRQLEALVAGPPGGLTIVLHNGTPAGLMAAPAIVAAAAERGLRLVLYARPGYEGSTPDPGRRVASAAADLAAVLDGLGGGEFVTVGWSGGGPHALACAALLPGRCLAAASMAGVAPYGADGLDWVAGMGEENVAEFSAAKAGVEALTGFLEPAARELAAVTATDVAAGLGNLVSAADKAAVDGEFADYLAASFRAAVAGGVAGWRDDDLAFVSDWGFTMADAGVGAPVAVWQGDQDLMVPGSHGQWLAAHIPGARAHLLPGEGHLTLVNVFGAIVDDLLDLAGRQG
;
A
#
# COMPACT_ATOMS: atom_id res chain seq x y z
N MET A 1 -17.52 -0.93 -12.27
CA MET A 1 -16.62 -0.31 -13.26
C MET A 1 -15.89 -1.39 -14.04
N THR A 2 -15.72 -1.22 -15.37
CA THR A 2 -14.83 -2.10 -16.16
C THR A 2 -13.39 -1.66 -15.90
N ALA A 3 -12.53 -2.60 -15.53
CA ALA A 3 -11.12 -2.34 -15.32
C ALA A 3 -10.32 -2.75 -16.56
N GLU A 4 -9.31 -1.98 -16.91
CA GLU A 4 -8.41 -2.21 -18.05
C GLU A 4 -6.97 -2.31 -17.53
N LYS A 5 -6.25 -3.34 -17.96
CA LYS A 5 -4.80 -3.45 -17.75
C LYS A 5 -4.07 -2.74 -18.87
N VAL A 6 -3.13 -1.89 -18.52
CA VAL A 6 -2.27 -1.15 -19.45
C VAL A 6 -0.82 -1.34 -19.09
N THR A 7 0.07 -1.29 -20.08
CA THR A 7 1.51 -1.30 -19.87
C THR A 7 2.08 0.05 -20.25
N VAL A 8 2.80 0.67 -19.33
CA VAL A 8 3.47 1.94 -19.51
C VAL A 8 4.98 1.72 -19.45
N ARG A 9 5.73 2.50 -20.23
CA ARG A 9 7.20 2.48 -20.19
C ARG A 9 7.70 3.62 -19.30
N ALA A 10 8.44 3.29 -18.26
CA ALA A 10 9.15 4.25 -17.44
C ALA A 10 10.30 4.92 -18.21
N THR A 11 10.80 6.04 -17.71
CA THR A 11 11.85 6.83 -18.37
C THR A 11 13.18 6.09 -18.48
N ASP A 12 13.44 5.13 -17.60
CA ASP A 12 14.60 4.23 -17.62
C ASP A 12 14.43 2.99 -18.52
N GLY A 13 13.28 2.89 -19.18
CA GLY A 13 12.96 1.81 -20.12
C GLY A 13 12.26 0.61 -19.51
N ARG A 14 12.09 0.54 -18.17
CA ARG A 14 11.30 -0.51 -17.52
C ARG A 14 9.84 -0.46 -17.98
N GLN A 15 9.18 -1.62 -17.99
CA GLN A 15 7.74 -1.71 -18.17
C GLN A 15 7.06 -1.71 -16.80
N LEU A 16 5.97 -0.97 -16.70
CA LEU A 16 5.10 -0.91 -15.53
C LEU A 16 3.68 -1.30 -15.96
N GLU A 17 3.15 -2.35 -15.37
CA GLU A 17 1.77 -2.77 -15.59
C GLU A 17 0.85 -2.00 -14.63
N ALA A 18 -0.21 -1.42 -15.16
CA ALA A 18 -1.19 -0.68 -14.37
C ALA A 18 -2.61 -1.17 -14.64
N LEU A 19 -3.49 -0.99 -13.67
CA LEU A 19 -4.92 -1.23 -13.74
C LEU A 19 -5.65 0.11 -13.64
N VAL A 20 -6.54 0.37 -14.58
CA VAL A 20 -7.31 1.61 -14.63
C VAL A 20 -8.79 1.28 -14.67
N ALA A 21 -9.58 1.94 -13.83
CA ALA A 21 -11.03 1.79 -13.80
C ALA A 21 -11.72 3.15 -13.58
N GLY A 22 -12.92 3.31 -14.09
CA GLY A 22 -13.70 4.55 -13.93
C GLY A 22 -13.59 5.53 -15.10
N PRO A 23 -14.19 6.72 -14.95
CA PRO A 23 -14.29 7.68 -16.06
C PRO A 23 -12.93 8.31 -16.37
N PRO A 24 -12.53 8.41 -17.66
CA PRO A 24 -11.23 8.99 -18.04
C PRO A 24 -11.03 10.44 -17.59
N GLY A 25 -12.10 11.21 -17.44
CA GLY A 25 -12.07 12.61 -16.99
C GLY A 25 -12.26 12.80 -15.48
N GLY A 26 -12.43 11.71 -14.71
CA GLY A 26 -12.54 11.79 -13.25
C GLY A 26 -11.20 12.16 -12.60
N LEU A 27 -11.25 12.79 -11.41
CA LEU A 27 -10.03 12.96 -10.61
C LEU A 27 -9.43 11.59 -10.34
N THR A 28 -8.13 11.47 -10.56
CA THR A 28 -7.44 10.20 -10.34
C THR A 28 -7.25 9.95 -8.83
N ILE A 29 -7.67 8.77 -8.38
CA ILE A 29 -7.26 8.19 -7.11
C ILE A 29 -6.30 7.05 -7.36
N VAL A 30 -5.11 7.13 -6.81
CA VAL A 30 -4.09 6.08 -6.89
C VAL A 30 -4.12 5.24 -5.63
N LEU A 31 -4.21 3.92 -5.80
CA LEU A 31 -4.06 2.96 -4.71
C LEU A 31 -2.69 2.28 -4.80
N HIS A 32 -1.89 2.42 -3.74
CA HIS A 32 -0.73 1.57 -3.51
C HIS A 32 -1.14 0.41 -2.60
N ASN A 33 -1.18 -0.78 -3.17
CA ASN A 33 -1.51 -2.00 -2.42
C ASN A 33 -0.45 -2.35 -1.37
N GLY A 34 -0.84 -3.19 -0.41
CA GLY A 34 0.05 -3.78 0.59
C GLY A 34 1.17 -4.63 0.00
N THR A 35 1.90 -5.31 0.86
CA THR A 35 3.03 -6.19 0.52
C THR A 35 2.84 -7.54 1.23
N PRO A 36 2.83 -8.68 0.49
CA PRO A 36 2.70 -8.74 -0.96
C PRO A 36 1.24 -8.58 -1.42
N ALA A 37 1.02 -7.97 -2.58
CA ALA A 37 -0.32 -7.89 -3.16
C ALA A 37 -0.30 -7.84 -4.69
N GLY A 38 -1.31 -8.43 -5.32
CA GLY A 38 -1.52 -8.40 -6.77
C GLY A 38 -2.10 -7.09 -7.27
N LEU A 39 -2.09 -6.91 -8.58
CA LEU A 39 -2.62 -5.73 -9.27
C LEU A 39 -4.16 -5.78 -9.34
N MET A 40 -4.80 -5.62 -8.22
CA MET A 40 -6.26 -5.59 -8.07
C MET A 40 -6.67 -4.77 -6.85
N ALA A 41 -7.90 -4.31 -6.80
CA ALA A 41 -8.46 -3.59 -5.66
C ALA A 41 -9.61 -4.38 -5.04
N ALA A 42 -9.75 -4.27 -3.71
CA ALA A 42 -10.88 -4.85 -2.99
C ALA A 42 -12.21 -4.26 -3.49
N PRO A 43 -13.32 -5.04 -3.49
CA PRO A 43 -14.63 -4.59 -3.96
C PRO A 43 -15.09 -3.27 -3.33
N ALA A 44 -14.88 -3.09 -2.02
CA ALA A 44 -15.22 -1.86 -1.31
C ALA A 44 -14.44 -0.64 -1.82
N ILE A 45 -13.18 -0.81 -2.20
CA ILE A 45 -12.33 0.25 -2.77
C ILE A 45 -12.86 0.66 -4.15
N VAL A 46 -13.18 -0.32 -4.99
CA VAL A 46 -13.77 -0.10 -6.32
C VAL A 46 -15.12 0.63 -6.20
N ALA A 47 -15.96 0.21 -5.25
CA ALA A 47 -17.26 0.84 -5.00
C ALA A 47 -17.09 2.29 -4.55
N ALA A 48 -16.22 2.55 -3.57
CA ALA A 48 -16.00 3.90 -3.04
C ALA A 48 -15.49 4.88 -4.12
N ALA A 49 -14.59 4.44 -5.00
CA ALA A 49 -14.13 5.23 -6.13
C ALA A 49 -15.25 5.48 -7.16
N ALA A 50 -16.07 4.45 -7.44
CA ALA A 50 -17.18 4.55 -8.37
C ALA A 50 -18.25 5.54 -7.92
N GLU A 51 -18.67 5.46 -6.67
CA GLU A 51 -19.68 6.32 -6.06
C GLU A 51 -19.32 7.81 -6.15
N ARG A 52 -18.01 8.11 -6.19
CA ARG A 52 -17.48 9.48 -6.27
C ARG A 52 -17.02 9.89 -7.68
N GLY A 53 -17.31 9.07 -8.68
CA GLY A 53 -16.91 9.35 -10.06
C GLY A 53 -15.39 9.47 -10.27
N LEU A 54 -14.59 8.83 -9.42
CA LEU A 54 -13.14 8.88 -9.49
C LEU A 54 -12.59 7.89 -10.53
N ARG A 55 -11.43 8.22 -11.09
CA ARG A 55 -10.63 7.33 -11.91
C ARG A 55 -9.66 6.58 -11.00
N LEU A 56 -9.94 5.32 -10.73
CA LEU A 56 -9.08 4.46 -9.90
C LEU A 56 -7.90 3.96 -10.73
N VAL A 57 -6.69 4.17 -10.23
CA VAL A 57 -5.43 3.70 -10.83
C VAL A 57 -4.63 2.94 -9.78
N LEU A 58 -4.16 1.76 -10.18
CA LEU A 58 -3.16 0.98 -9.45
C LEU A 58 -2.02 0.67 -10.42
N TYR A 59 -0.83 0.43 -9.91
CA TYR A 59 0.23 -0.19 -10.70
C TYR A 59 0.94 -1.28 -9.90
N ALA A 60 1.35 -2.33 -10.60
CA ALA A 60 2.21 -3.35 -10.04
C ALA A 60 3.60 -2.74 -9.81
N ARG A 61 4.02 -2.67 -8.55
CA ARG A 61 5.39 -2.20 -8.24
C ARG A 61 6.42 -3.10 -8.93
N PRO A 62 7.64 -2.59 -9.20
CA PRO A 62 8.69 -3.38 -9.84
C PRO A 62 8.88 -4.76 -9.23
N GLY A 63 8.87 -5.79 -10.06
CA GLY A 63 9.01 -7.18 -9.65
C GLY A 63 7.70 -7.92 -9.34
N TYR A 64 6.56 -7.24 -9.38
CA TYR A 64 5.23 -7.86 -9.34
C TYR A 64 4.63 -7.96 -10.73
N GLU A 65 3.89 -9.02 -10.98
CA GLU A 65 3.15 -9.28 -12.23
C GLU A 65 3.96 -8.93 -13.49
N GLY A 66 3.42 -8.06 -14.38
CA GLY A 66 4.09 -7.65 -15.63
C GLY A 66 5.11 -6.52 -15.49
N SER A 67 5.33 -5.99 -14.29
CA SER A 67 6.30 -4.91 -14.09
C SER A 67 7.74 -5.41 -13.99
N THR A 68 8.63 -4.77 -14.76
CA THR A 68 10.06 -5.09 -14.76
C THR A 68 10.65 -4.90 -13.35
N PRO A 69 11.41 -5.88 -12.81
CA PRO A 69 12.08 -5.73 -11.52
C PRO A 69 13.04 -4.52 -11.48
N ASP A 70 13.20 -3.92 -10.30
CA ASP A 70 14.13 -2.83 -10.01
C ASP A 70 14.86 -3.12 -8.68
N PRO A 71 15.86 -4.02 -8.68
CA PRO A 71 16.56 -4.39 -7.47
C PRO A 71 17.29 -3.20 -6.84
N GLY A 72 17.14 -3.06 -5.51
CA GLY A 72 17.75 -1.96 -4.77
C GLY A 72 16.96 -0.64 -4.85
N ARG A 73 15.72 -0.67 -5.37
CA ARG A 73 14.81 0.47 -5.30
C ARG A 73 14.58 0.89 -3.86
N ARG A 74 14.32 2.18 -3.68
CA ARG A 74 13.88 2.74 -2.41
C ARG A 74 12.38 2.98 -2.42
N VAL A 75 11.81 3.30 -1.27
CA VAL A 75 10.42 3.77 -1.19
C VAL A 75 10.20 5.00 -2.10
N ALA A 76 11.15 5.93 -2.14
CA ALA A 76 11.14 7.11 -3.02
C ALA A 76 10.98 6.79 -4.52
N SER A 77 11.45 5.62 -4.97
CA SER A 77 11.37 5.23 -6.39
C SER A 77 9.92 5.16 -6.88
N ALA A 78 8.97 4.89 -5.99
CA ALA A 78 7.54 4.83 -6.33
C ALA A 78 7.01 6.14 -6.92
N ALA A 79 7.56 7.29 -6.55
CA ALA A 79 7.13 8.58 -7.09
C ALA A 79 7.46 8.70 -8.59
N ALA A 80 8.66 8.30 -9.00
CA ALA A 80 9.06 8.33 -10.42
C ALA A 80 8.27 7.30 -11.26
N ASP A 81 8.05 6.10 -10.71
CA ASP A 81 7.25 5.06 -11.36
C ASP A 81 5.80 5.52 -11.54
N LEU A 82 5.19 6.07 -10.49
CA LEU A 82 3.83 6.61 -10.57
C LEU A 82 3.74 7.78 -11.55
N ALA A 83 4.71 8.70 -11.55
CA ALA A 83 4.73 9.79 -12.51
C ALA A 83 4.70 9.26 -13.95
N ALA A 84 5.52 8.26 -14.27
CA ALA A 84 5.54 7.63 -15.59
C ALA A 84 4.19 6.95 -15.93
N VAL A 85 3.59 6.25 -14.97
CA VAL A 85 2.25 5.64 -15.16
C VAL A 85 1.21 6.71 -15.47
N LEU A 86 1.14 7.77 -14.67
CA LEU A 86 0.17 8.85 -14.87
C LEU A 86 0.39 9.56 -16.20
N ASP A 87 1.65 9.84 -16.57
CA ASP A 87 1.98 10.48 -17.84
C ASP A 87 1.54 9.63 -19.04
N GLY A 88 1.75 8.31 -18.95
CA GLY A 88 1.26 7.34 -19.94
C GLY A 88 -0.28 7.27 -20.03
N LEU A 89 -0.97 7.68 -18.96
CA LEU A 89 -2.43 7.72 -18.88
C LEU A 89 -3.04 9.10 -19.22
N GLY A 90 -2.24 10.06 -19.67
CA GLY A 90 -2.66 11.42 -20.01
C GLY A 90 -2.29 12.49 -18.98
N GLY A 91 -1.54 12.12 -17.97
CA GLY A 91 -1.08 13.05 -16.92
C GLY A 91 -2.16 13.45 -15.91
N GLY A 92 -1.88 14.54 -15.19
CA GLY A 92 -2.84 15.19 -14.31
C GLY A 92 -2.50 15.12 -12.82
N GLU A 93 -3.38 15.77 -12.05
CA GLU A 93 -3.37 15.77 -10.58
C GLU A 93 -4.03 14.48 -10.07
N PHE A 94 -3.69 14.09 -8.85
CA PHE A 94 -4.23 12.89 -8.23
C PHE A 94 -4.27 13.03 -6.69
N VAL A 95 -5.12 12.24 -6.08
CA VAL A 95 -5.03 11.88 -4.66
C VAL A 95 -4.56 10.45 -4.53
N THR A 96 -3.94 10.08 -3.40
CA THR A 96 -3.40 8.74 -3.25
C THR A 96 -3.69 8.13 -1.88
N VAL A 97 -3.91 6.82 -1.87
CA VAL A 97 -4.01 6.00 -0.65
C VAL A 97 -2.97 4.88 -0.74
N GLY A 98 -2.22 4.69 0.33
CA GLY A 98 -1.36 3.54 0.48
C GLY A 98 -1.83 2.67 1.63
N TRP A 99 -2.14 1.39 1.36
CA TRP A 99 -2.55 0.44 2.37
C TRP A 99 -1.37 -0.43 2.79
N SER A 100 -1.12 -0.55 4.13
CA SER A 100 -0.06 -1.41 4.65
C SER A 100 1.32 -1.00 4.07
N GLY A 101 2.05 -1.93 3.46
CA GLY A 101 3.27 -1.64 2.69
C GLY A 101 3.09 -0.62 1.56
N GLY A 102 1.87 -0.28 1.17
CA GLY A 102 1.56 0.82 0.27
C GLY A 102 1.68 2.20 0.90
N GLY A 103 1.53 2.31 2.23
CA GLY A 103 1.58 3.58 2.96
C GLY A 103 2.83 4.40 2.70
N PRO A 104 4.04 3.84 2.87
CA PRO A 104 5.30 4.50 2.51
C PRO A 104 5.33 5.05 1.08
N HIS A 105 4.79 4.30 0.12
CA HIS A 105 4.77 4.70 -1.29
C HIS A 105 3.82 5.88 -1.55
N ALA A 106 2.67 5.93 -0.86
CA ALA A 106 1.79 7.11 -0.91
C ALA A 106 2.46 8.35 -0.30
N LEU A 107 3.18 8.18 0.81
CA LEU A 107 3.96 9.25 1.42
C LEU A 107 5.11 9.73 0.52
N ALA A 108 5.76 8.83 -0.23
CA ALA A 108 6.76 9.20 -1.24
C ALA A 108 6.15 10.08 -2.34
N CYS A 109 4.92 9.77 -2.77
CA CYS A 109 4.22 10.59 -3.76
C CYS A 109 3.88 11.98 -3.21
N ALA A 110 3.45 12.08 -1.95
CA ALA A 110 3.25 13.37 -1.29
C ALA A 110 4.54 14.21 -1.25
N ALA A 111 5.65 13.58 -0.86
CA ALA A 111 6.95 14.25 -0.72
C ALA A 111 7.55 14.70 -2.05
N LEU A 112 7.45 13.87 -3.09
CA LEU A 112 8.30 13.98 -4.29
C LEU A 112 7.53 14.38 -5.57
N LEU A 113 6.20 14.47 -5.51
CA LEU A 113 5.37 14.94 -6.61
C LEU A 113 4.53 16.18 -6.21
N PRO A 114 5.17 17.24 -5.67
CA PRO A 114 4.45 18.45 -5.28
C PRO A 114 3.76 19.07 -6.49
N GLY A 115 2.53 19.55 -6.30
CA GLY A 115 1.72 20.13 -7.36
C GLY A 115 1.00 19.12 -8.27
N ARG A 116 1.30 17.81 -8.14
CA ARG A 116 0.54 16.72 -8.76
C ARG A 116 -0.23 15.90 -7.72
N CYS A 117 0.43 15.52 -6.62
CA CYS A 117 -0.23 14.90 -5.47
C CYS A 117 -0.98 15.98 -4.71
N LEU A 118 -2.31 15.93 -4.74
CA LEU A 118 -3.17 16.91 -4.05
C LEU A 118 -3.38 16.56 -2.58
N ALA A 119 -3.41 15.28 -2.25
CA ALA A 119 -3.47 14.75 -0.89
C ALA A 119 -3.05 13.28 -0.87
N ALA A 120 -2.52 12.81 0.25
CA ALA A 120 -2.14 11.42 0.45
C ALA A 120 -2.70 10.86 1.75
N ALA A 121 -3.04 9.56 1.76
CA ALA A 121 -3.40 8.85 2.98
C ALA A 121 -2.51 7.63 3.19
N SER A 122 -1.98 7.47 4.40
CA SER A 122 -1.38 6.24 4.88
C SER A 122 -2.44 5.47 5.66
N MET A 123 -2.90 4.35 5.13
CA MET A 123 -3.88 3.45 5.74
C MET A 123 -3.15 2.21 6.27
N ALA A 124 -3.07 2.06 7.59
CA ALA A 124 -2.31 1.00 8.26
C ALA A 124 -0.86 0.88 7.74
N GLY A 125 -0.22 2.02 7.42
CA GLY A 125 1.12 2.03 6.82
C GLY A 125 2.23 1.97 7.86
N VAL A 126 3.34 1.29 7.52
CA VAL A 126 4.53 1.27 8.37
C VAL A 126 5.20 2.66 8.42
N ALA A 127 5.81 2.97 9.55
CA ALA A 127 6.73 4.10 9.71
C ALA A 127 8.14 3.72 9.24
N PRO A 128 9.06 4.68 9.04
CA PRO A 128 10.44 4.39 8.68
C PRO A 128 11.13 3.46 9.69
N TYR A 129 11.87 2.46 9.18
CA TYR A 129 12.63 1.58 10.05
C TYR A 129 13.74 2.36 10.78
N GLY A 130 13.88 2.10 12.09
CA GLY A 130 14.84 2.83 12.92
C GLY A 130 14.42 4.26 13.29
N ALA A 131 13.15 4.60 13.12
CA ALA A 131 12.57 5.85 13.55
C ALA A 131 12.75 6.05 15.07
N ASP A 132 13.22 7.23 15.47
CA ASP A 132 13.47 7.55 16.86
C ASP A 132 12.20 7.44 17.70
N GLY A 133 12.29 6.71 18.82
CA GLY A 133 11.16 6.53 19.73
C GLY A 133 10.13 5.48 19.31
N LEU A 134 10.35 4.76 18.22
CA LEU A 134 9.49 3.67 17.76
C LEU A 134 10.23 2.32 17.86
N ASP A 135 9.73 1.42 18.71
CA ASP A 135 10.10 0.01 18.59
C ASP A 135 9.30 -0.60 17.44
N TRP A 136 9.98 -0.68 16.28
CA TRP A 136 9.33 -0.90 14.97
C TRP A 136 8.60 -2.23 14.86
N VAL A 137 9.09 -3.29 15.51
CA VAL A 137 8.47 -4.63 15.46
C VAL A 137 7.58 -4.93 16.65
N ALA A 138 7.56 -4.06 17.66
CA ALA A 138 6.79 -4.30 18.88
C ALA A 138 5.27 -4.36 18.58
N GLY A 139 4.66 -5.50 18.91
CA GLY A 139 3.23 -5.74 18.68
C GLY A 139 2.88 -6.33 17.31
N MET A 140 3.85 -6.51 16.43
CA MET A 140 3.66 -7.27 15.18
C MET A 140 3.48 -8.76 15.47
N GLY A 141 2.73 -9.45 14.62
CA GLY A 141 2.68 -10.91 14.60
C GLY A 141 4.05 -11.55 14.39
N GLU A 142 4.25 -12.76 14.92
CA GLU A 142 5.56 -13.43 14.91
C GLU A 142 6.11 -13.63 13.49
N GLU A 143 5.24 -13.86 12.51
CA GLU A 143 5.61 -14.02 11.10
C GLU A 143 6.24 -12.74 10.54
N ASN A 144 5.65 -11.57 10.81
CA ASN A 144 6.20 -10.27 10.38
C ASN A 144 7.53 -9.98 11.09
N VAL A 145 7.64 -10.32 12.38
CA VAL A 145 8.91 -10.15 13.13
C VAL A 145 10.02 -10.99 12.48
N ALA A 146 9.72 -12.24 12.08
CA ALA A 146 10.67 -13.12 11.41
C ALA A 146 11.04 -12.60 10.00
N GLU A 147 10.05 -12.15 9.23
CA GLU A 147 10.21 -11.57 7.89
C GLU A 147 11.13 -10.35 7.91
N PHE A 148 10.86 -9.37 8.77
CA PHE A 148 11.68 -8.16 8.86
C PHE A 148 13.05 -8.42 9.50
N SER A 149 13.18 -9.44 10.34
CA SER A 149 14.49 -9.91 10.79
C SER A 149 15.32 -10.47 9.63
N ALA A 150 14.71 -11.23 8.73
CA ALA A 150 15.35 -11.72 7.51
C ALA A 150 15.69 -10.56 6.55
N ALA A 151 14.79 -9.57 6.41
CA ALA A 151 15.05 -8.37 5.59
C ALA A 151 16.27 -7.59 6.10
N LYS A 152 16.43 -7.46 7.41
CA LYS A 152 17.61 -6.83 8.03
C LYS A 152 18.89 -7.63 7.83
N ALA A 153 18.80 -8.95 7.74
CA ALA A 153 19.95 -9.81 7.46
C ALA A 153 20.38 -9.77 5.98
N GLY A 154 19.53 -9.23 5.09
CA GLY A 154 19.85 -8.94 3.70
C GLY A 154 19.15 -9.84 2.68
N VAL A 155 19.45 -9.59 1.41
CA VAL A 155 18.77 -10.17 0.24
C VAL A 155 18.68 -11.69 0.28
N GLU A 156 19.79 -12.38 0.59
CA GLU A 156 19.85 -13.84 0.58
C GLU A 156 18.98 -14.45 1.68
N ALA A 157 19.08 -13.92 2.91
CA ALA A 157 18.29 -14.38 4.05
C ALA A 157 16.79 -14.16 3.81
N LEU A 158 16.41 -12.97 3.33
CA LEU A 158 15.03 -12.66 3.02
C LEU A 158 14.48 -13.54 1.89
N THR A 159 15.25 -13.73 0.81
CA THR A 159 14.82 -14.60 -0.30
C THR A 159 14.55 -16.02 0.21
N GLY A 160 15.46 -16.58 1.03
CA GLY A 160 15.29 -17.91 1.63
C GLY A 160 14.07 -18.01 2.57
N PHE A 161 13.68 -16.91 3.24
CA PHE A 161 12.48 -16.85 4.06
C PHE A 161 11.20 -16.77 3.19
N LEU A 162 11.21 -15.93 2.15
CA LEU A 162 10.02 -15.67 1.33
C LEU A 162 9.66 -16.79 0.35
N GLU A 163 10.63 -17.55 -0.16
CA GLU A 163 10.35 -18.62 -1.14
C GLU A 163 9.42 -19.73 -0.63
N PRO A 164 9.54 -20.24 0.61
CA PRO A 164 8.56 -21.16 1.17
C PRO A 164 7.18 -20.51 1.33
N ALA A 165 7.11 -19.31 1.89
CA ALA A 165 5.86 -18.58 2.06
C ALA A 165 5.14 -18.31 0.72
N ALA A 166 5.89 -17.96 -0.32
CA ALA A 166 5.34 -17.75 -1.65
C ALA A 166 4.74 -19.03 -2.25
N ARG A 167 5.33 -20.21 -1.98
CA ARG A 167 4.72 -21.48 -2.40
C ARG A 167 3.39 -21.77 -1.73
N GLU A 168 3.25 -21.40 -0.46
CA GLU A 168 1.99 -21.50 0.27
C GLU A 168 0.96 -20.52 -0.28
N LEU A 169 1.35 -19.24 -0.45
CA LEU A 169 0.48 -18.22 -1.02
C LEU A 169 0.04 -18.52 -2.46
N ALA A 170 0.85 -19.18 -3.25
CA ALA A 170 0.50 -19.57 -4.62
C ALA A 170 -0.68 -20.55 -4.70
N ALA A 171 -0.95 -21.28 -3.62
CA ALA A 171 -2.03 -22.24 -3.53
C ALA A 171 -3.18 -21.79 -2.62
N VAL A 172 -3.07 -20.62 -1.96
CA VAL A 172 -4.01 -20.18 -0.94
C VAL A 172 -5.43 -20.01 -1.51
N THR A 173 -6.42 -20.48 -0.77
CA THR A 173 -7.84 -20.32 -1.07
C THR A 173 -8.50 -19.30 -0.14
N ALA A 174 -9.71 -18.84 -0.48
CA ALA A 174 -10.50 -17.97 0.40
C ALA A 174 -10.73 -18.62 1.79
N THR A 175 -10.95 -19.93 1.81
CA THR A 175 -11.12 -20.68 3.06
C THR A 175 -9.84 -20.67 3.90
N ASP A 176 -8.67 -20.82 3.26
CA ASP A 176 -7.38 -20.75 3.96
C ASP A 176 -7.14 -19.35 4.50
N VAL A 177 -7.45 -18.30 3.74
CA VAL A 177 -7.34 -16.92 4.21
C VAL A 177 -8.25 -16.66 5.41
N ALA A 178 -9.51 -17.07 5.34
CA ALA A 178 -10.45 -16.92 6.45
C ALA A 178 -10.04 -17.73 7.71
N ALA A 179 -9.39 -18.89 7.53
CA ALA A 179 -8.97 -19.75 8.62
C ALA A 179 -7.54 -19.45 9.12
N GLY A 180 -6.65 -18.91 8.27
CA GLY A 180 -5.22 -19.12 8.37
C GLY A 180 -4.35 -17.87 8.49
N LEU A 181 -4.90 -16.66 8.66
CA LEU A 181 -4.05 -15.46 8.90
C LEU A 181 -3.38 -15.45 10.30
N GLY A 182 -3.48 -16.57 11.03
CA GLY A 182 -2.70 -16.86 12.23
C GLY A 182 -2.73 -15.76 13.29
N ASN A 183 -1.56 -15.43 13.79
CA ASN A 183 -1.32 -14.36 14.76
C ASN A 183 -1.10 -12.98 14.10
N LEU A 184 -1.17 -12.91 12.77
CA LEU A 184 -1.03 -11.65 12.01
C LEU A 184 -2.25 -10.75 12.12
N VAL A 185 -3.42 -11.31 12.47
CA VAL A 185 -4.69 -10.59 12.45
C VAL A 185 -5.41 -10.63 13.79
N SER A 186 -6.01 -9.51 14.13
CA SER A 186 -6.84 -9.35 15.31
C SER A 186 -8.16 -10.14 15.20
N ALA A 187 -8.90 -10.21 16.30
CA ALA A 187 -10.24 -10.78 16.26
C ALA A 187 -11.20 -9.97 15.37
N ALA A 188 -11.03 -8.65 15.31
CA ALA A 188 -11.79 -7.77 14.43
C ALA A 188 -11.52 -8.09 12.95
N ASP A 189 -10.25 -8.24 12.58
CA ASP A 189 -9.86 -8.61 11.22
C ASP A 189 -10.40 -9.99 10.82
N LYS A 190 -10.27 -10.98 11.70
CA LYS A 190 -10.81 -12.33 11.45
C LYS A 190 -12.31 -12.32 11.18
N ALA A 191 -13.04 -11.47 11.88
CA ALA A 191 -14.48 -11.34 11.68
C ALA A 191 -14.86 -10.63 10.37
N ALA A 192 -13.94 -9.83 9.81
CA ALA A 192 -14.15 -9.07 8.56
C ALA A 192 -13.73 -9.87 7.32
N VAL A 193 -12.93 -10.93 7.46
CA VAL A 193 -12.46 -11.75 6.34
C VAL A 193 -13.48 -12.84 6.01
N ASP A 194 -14.47 -12.49 5.18
CA ASP A 194 -15.50 -13.40 4.68
C ASP A 194 -15.81 -13.14 3.20
N GLY A 195 -16.59 -14.04 2.59
CA GLY A 195 -17.19 -13.87 1.25
C GLY A 195 -16.23 -13.29 0.21
N GLU A 196 -16.67 -12.23 -0.47
CA GLU A 196 -15.94 -11.58 -1.56
C GLU A 196 -14.59 -11.00 -1.11
N PHE A 197 -14.47 -10.60 0.15
CA PHE A 197 -13.20 -10.06 0.64
C PHE A 197 -12.14 -11.15 0.83
N ALA A 198 -12.53 -12.33 1.32
CA ALA A 198 -11.65 -13.50 1.40
C ALA A 198 -11.22 -13.97 0.00
N ASP A 199 -12.15 -13.98 -0.98
CA ASP A 199 -11.87 -14.30 -2.37
C ASP A 199 -10.86 -13.33 -2.98
N TYR A 200 -11.05 -12.02 -2.74
CA TYR A 200 -10.13 -10.98 -3.17
C TYR A 200 -8.72 -11.18 -2.57
N LEU A 201 -8.61 -11.37 -1.26
CA LEU A 201 -7.32 -11.56 -0.60
C LEU A 201 -6.57 -12.79 -1.16
N ALA A 202 -7.26 -13.92 -1.30
CA ALA A 202 -6.69 -15.13 -1.86
C ALA A 202 -6.22 -14.93 -3.31
N ALA A 203 -7.02 -14.26 -4.14
CA ALA A 203 -6.67 -13.95 -5.52
C ALA A 203 -5.46 -13.01 -5.58
N SER A 204 -5.44 -11.99 -4.73
CA SER A 204 -4.35 -11.00 -4.65
C SER A 204 -3.02 -11.64 -4.23
N PHE A 205 -3.04 -12.50 -3.21
CA PHE A 205 -1.83 -13.21 -2.78
C PHE A 205 -1.28 -14.13 -3.87
N ARG A 206 -2.14 -14.91 -4.52
CA ARG A 206 -1.70 -15.77 -5.65
C ARG A 206 -1.10 -14.96 -6.78
N ALA A 207 -1.72 -13.84 -7.16
CA ALA A 207 -1.21 -12.97 -8.21
C ALA A 207 0.14 -12.34 -7.84
N ALA A 208 0.28 -11.89 -6.59
CA ALA A 208 1.51 -11.27 -6.09
C ALA A 208 2.75 -12.17 -6.22
N VAL A 209 2.58 -13.48 -6.03
CA VAL A 209 3.70 -14.43 -6.04
C VAL A 209 3.81 -15.24 -7.34
N ALA A 210 2.92 -15.01 -8.32
CA ALA A 210 2.92 -15.75 -9.58
C ALA A 210 4.24 -15.61 -10.38
N GLY A 211 4.91 -14.46 -10.26
CA GLY A 211 6.23 -14.17 -10.85
C GLY A 211 7.42 -14.47 -9.92
N GLY A 212 7.20 -15.06 -8.75
CA GLY A 212 8.20 -15.26 -7.71
C GLY A 212 8.20 -14.18 -6.65
N VAL A 213 9.28 -14.07 -5.87
CA VAL A 213 9.36 -13.22 -4.67
C VAL A 213 10.02 -11.85 -4.89
N ALA A 214 10.43 -11.53 -6.11
CA ALA A 214 11.26 -10.33 -6.37
C ALA A 214 10.58 -9.04 -5.89
N GLY A 215 9.31 -8.85 -6.24
CA GLY A 215 8.55 -7.66 -5.84
C GLY A 215 8.39 -7.55 -4.32
N TRP A 216 8.01 -8.65 -3.65
CA TRP A 216 7.87 -8.74 -2.20
C TRP A 216 9.19 -8.46 -1.49
N ARG A 217 10.24 -9.19 -1.85
CA ARG A 217 11.58 -9.00 -1.30
C ARG A 217 12.07 -7.56 -1.41
N ASP A 218 11.91 -6.96 -2.59
CA ASP A 218 12.45 -5.62 -2.86
C ASP A 218 11.62 -4.53 -2.16
N ASP A 219 10.32 -4.78 -1.87
CA ASP A 219 9.52 -3.94 -0.98
C ASP A 219 10.06 -3.97 0.47
N ASP A 220 10.23 -5.17 1.05
CA ASP A 220 10.70 -5.32 2.43
C ASP A 220 12.08 -4.72 2.63
N LEU A 221 12.99 -4.93 1.67
CA LEU A 221 14.32 -4.31 1.70
C LEU A 221 14.23 -2.78 1.63
N ALA A 222 13.29 -2.24 0.86
CA ALA A 222 13.08 -0.79 0.80
C ALA A 222 12.53 -0.24 2.11
N PHE A 223 11.63 -0.97 2.80
CA PHE A 223 11.06 -0.53 4.09
C PHE A 223 12.10 -0.44 5.20
N VAL A 224 13.05 -1.36 5.24
CA VAL A 224 14.11 -1.39 6.27
C VAL A 224 15.35 -0.59 5.90
N SER A 225 15.34 0.11 4.78
CA SER A 225 16.42 0.98 4.28
C SER A 225 16.02 2.46 4.39
N ASP A 226 16.94 3.35 4.02
CA ASP A 226 16.61 4.78 3.85
C ASP A 226 15.56 4.96 2.74
N TRP A 227 14.44 5.57 3.06
CA TRP A 227 13.33 5.78 2.13
C TRP A 227 13.64 6.77 1.01
N GLY A 228 14.64 7.67 1.19
CA GLY A 228 15.01 8.69 0.21
C GLY A 228 14.21 10.00 0.32
N PHE A 229 13.43 10.17 1.37
CA PHE A 229 12.73 11.40 1.75
C PHE A 229 12.42 11.38 3.25
N THR A 230 12.03 12.53 3.81
CA THR A 230 11.67 12.66 5.23
C THR A 230 10.17 12.84 5.43
N MET A 231 9.68 12.61 6.65
CA MET A 231 8.29 12.89 6.99
C MET A 231 7.94 14.38 6.87
N ALA A 232 8.93 15.25 7.08
CA ALA A 232 8.76 16.69 6.83
C ALA A 232 8.51 16.98 5.34
N ASP A 233 9.22 16.32 4.44
CA ASP A 233 9.02 16.47 3.00
C ASP A 233 7.60 16.05 2.59
N ALA A 234 7.08 14.95 3.16
CA ALA A 234 5.73 14.47 2.87
C ALA A 234 4.67 15.50 3.29
N GLY A 235 4.75 16.03 4.52
CA GLY A 235 3.78 17.01 5.03
C GLY A 235 3.86 18.38 4.36
N VAL A 236 5.03 18.73 3.77
CA VAL A 236 5.22 19.97 3.00
C VAL A 236 4.76 19.80 1.56
N GLY A 237 4.98 18.63 0.96
CA GLY A 237 4.68 18.37 -0.46
C GLY A 237 3.19 18.30 -0.76
N ALA A 238 2.40 17.67 0.12
CA ALA A 238 0.94 17.58 0.04
C ALA A 238 0.32 17.37 1.43
N PRO A 239 -0.96 17.72 1.67
CA PRO A 239 -1.68 17.33 2.87
C PRO A 239 -1.72 15.81 3.04
N VAL A 240 -1.50 15.33 4.26
CA VAL A 240 -1.46 13.90 4.59
C VAL A 240 -2.51 13.54 5.64
N ALA A 241 -3.23 12.44 5.42
CA ALA A 241 -4.04 11.76 6.43
C ALA A 241 -3.36 10.46 6.87
N VAL A 242 -3.49 10.12 8.15
CA VAL A 242 -3.03 8.85 8.72
C VAL A 242 -4.22 8.14 9.32
N TRP A 243 -4.53 6.94 8.78
CA TRP A 243 -5.63 6.09 9.21
C TRP A 243 -5.08 4.80 9.80
N GLN A 244 -5.37 4.53 11.07
CA GLN A 244 -4.77 3.41 11.78
C GLN A 244 -5.74 2.80 12.78
N GLY A 245 -5.85 1.47 12.78
CA GLY A 245 -6.57 0.70 13.79
C GLY A 245 -5.72 0.44 15.04
N ASP A 246 -6.32 0.46 16.23
CA ASP A 246 -5.61 0.17 17.49
C ASP A 246 -5.46 -1.34 17.76
N GLN A 247 -6.21 -2.19 17.01
CA GLN A 247 -6.14 -3.65 17.08
C GLN A 247 -5.31 -4.27 15.95
N ASP A 248 -4.55 -3.46 15.22
CA ASP A 248 -3.71 -3.92 14.11
C ASP A 248 -2.49 -4.69 14.62
N LEU A 249 -2.35 -5.96 14.21
CA LEU A 249 -1.23 -6.85 14.53
C LEU A 249 -0.26 -7.04 13.37
N MET A 250 -0.59 -6.56 12.16
CA MET A 250 0.33 -6.53 11.02
C MET A 250 1.22 -5.29 11.09
N VAL A 251 0.59 -4.11 11.29
CA VAL A 251 1.26 -2.83 11.49
C VAL A 251 0.67 -2.19 12.75
N PRO A 252 1.30 -2.37 13.91
CA PRO A 252 0.74 -1.92 15.18
C PRO A 252 0.41 -0.43 15.21
N GLY A 253 -0.60 -0.06 16.00
CA GLY A 253 -1.09 1.31 16.13
C GLY A 253 -0.01 2.35 16.47
N SER A 254 1.12 1.91 17.06
CA SER A 254 2.29 2.75 17.31
C SER A 254 2.90 3.36 16.05
N HIS A 255 2.83 2.68 14.90
CA HIS A 255 3.28 3.22 13.60
C HIS A 255 2.42 4.41 13.16
N GLY A 256 1.10 4.26 13.18
CA GLY A 256 0.19 5.35 12.83
C GLY A 256 0.32 6.54 13.79
N GLN A 257 0.46 6.28 15.09
CA GLN A 257 0.70 7.33 16.10
C GLN A 257 2.01 8.06 15.82
N TRP A 258 3.07 7.33 15.50
CA TRP A 258 4.36 7.91 15.17
C TRP A 258 4.28 8.76 13.91
N LEU A 259 3.68 8.24 12.82
CA LEU A 259 3.49 8.98 11.57
C LEU A 259 2.70 10.26 11.79
N ALA A 260 1.59 10.19 12.53
CA ALA A 260 0.76 11.36 12.86
C ALA A 260 1.52 12.43 13.63
N ALA A 261 2.45 12.03 14.51
CA ALA A 261 3.25 12.95 15.30
C ALA A 261 4.42 13.59 14.50
N HIS A 262 4.92 12.93 13.44
CA HIS A 262 6.14 13.33 12.74
C HIS A 262 5.89 13.89 11.32
N ILE A 263 4.70 13.72 10.76
CA ILE A 263 4.33 14.37 9.50
C ILE A 263 3.69 15.73 9.83
N PRO A 264 4.30 16.85 9.45
CA PRO A 264 3.76 18.17 9.75
C PRO A 264 2.34 18.36 9.19
N GLY A 265 1.42 18.74 10.04
CA GLY A 265 0.03 18.98 9.65
C GLY A 265 -0.79 17.74 9.32
N ALA A 266 -0.30 16.54 9.64
CA ALA A 266 -1.05 15.31 9.39
C ALA A 266 -2.40 15.30 10.10
N ARG A 267 -3.45 14.88 9.37
CA ARG A 267 -4.77 14.61 9.93
C ARG A 267 -4.80 13.15 10.39
N ALA A 268 -4.93 12.93 11.71
CA ALA A 268 -4.88 11.59 12.28
C ALA A 268 -6.27 11.03 12.56
N HIS A 269 -6.50 9.80 12.10
CA HIS A 269 -7.68 8.98 12.37
C HIS A 269 -7.22 7.67 13.00
N LEU A 270 -7.11 7.69 14.34
CA LEU A 270 -6.78 6.51 15.13
C LEU A 270 -8.08 5.86 15.58
N LEU A 271 -8.41 4.69 15.02
CA LEU A 271 -9.73 4.08 15.11
C LEU A 271 -9.76 2.99 16.18
N PRO A 272 -10.48 3.19 17.30
CA PRO A 272 -10.64 2.17 18.32
C PRO A 272 -11.41 0.96 17.81
N GLY A 273 -10.91 -0.24 18.09
CA GLY A 273 -11.53 -1.50 17.73
C GLY A 273 -11.29 -1.96 16.30
N GLU A 274 -10.67 -1.14 15.44
CA GLU A 274 -10.30 -1.52 14.08
C GLU A 274 -8.95 -2.22 14.03
N GLY A 275 -8.84 -3.20 13.14
CA GLY A 275 -7.60 -3.91 12.84
C GLY A 275 -6.93 -3.39 11.57
N HIS A 276 -6.16 -4.25 10.91
CA HIS A 276 -5.46 -3.98 9.66
C HIS A 276 -6.38 -4.06 8.43
N LEU A 277 -7.19 -5.12 8.40
CA LEU A 277 -8.04 -5.45 7.26
C LEU A 277 -9.40 -4.75 7.36
N THR A 278 -9.90 -4.51 8.57
CA THR A 278 -11.20 -3.84 8.77
C THR A 278 -11.21 -2.41 8.25
N LEU A 279 -10.06 -1.75 8.09
CA LEU A 279 -9.96 -0.41 7.51
C LEU A 279 -10.51 -0.33 6.07
N VAL A 280 -10.60 -1.45 5.36
CA VAL A 280 -11.24 -1.47 4.04
C VAL A 280 -12.71 -1.06 4.10
N ASN A 281 -13.38 -1.30 5.22
CA ASN A 281 -14.80 -0.98 5.42
C ASN A 281 -15.04 0.53 5.57
N VAL A 282 -14.00 1.30 5.99
CA VAL A 282 -14.06 2.76 6.10
C VAL A 282 -13.40 3.47 4.92
N PHE A 283 -13.08 2.74 3.84
CA PHE A 283 -12.36 3.30 2.70
C PHE A 283 -13.11 4.48 2.05
N GLY A 284 -14.45 4.45 2.04
CA GLY A 284 -15.25 5.59 1.61
C GLY A 284 -14.97 6.87 2.39
N ALA A 285 -14.86 6.78 3.71
CA ALA A 285 -14.51 7.92 4.55
C ALA A 285 -13.07 8.41 4.31
N ILE A 286 -12.14 7.48 4.04
CA ILE A 286 -10.76 7.83 3.66
C ILE A 286 -10.75 8.64 2.36
N VAL A 287 -11.55 8.25 1.38
CA VAL A 287 -11.65 8.99 0.11
C VAL A 287 -12.27 10.37 0.32
N ASP A 288 -13.33 10.48 1.13
CA ASP A 288 -13.95 11.77 1.42
C ASP A 288 -12.98 12.73 2.14
N ASP A 289 -12.20 12.21 3.08
CA ASP A 289 -11.15 12.95 3.77
C ASP A 289 -10.05 13.44 2.82
N LEU A 290 -9.62 12.60 1.88
CA LEU A 290 -8.66 12.97 0.84
C LEU A 290 -9.19 14.06 -0.10
N LEU A 291 -10.46 13.97 -0.49
CA LEU A 291 -11.10 14.99 -1.35
C LEU A 291 -11.23 16.32 -0.61
N ASP A 292 -11.56 16.30 0.69
CA ASP A 292 -11.58 17.49 1.52
C ASP A 292 -10.19 18.14 1.66
N LEU A 293 -9.16 17.34 1.96
CA LEU A 293 -7.76 17.76 2.02
C LEU A 293 -7.26 18.35 0.69
N ALA A 294 -7.71 17.80 -0.43
CA ALA A 294 -7.39 18.28 -1.77
C ALA A 294 -8.18 19.54 -2.19
N GLY A 295 -9.10 20.04 -1.34
CA GLY A 295 -9.99 21.15 -1.69
C GLY A 295 -11.00 20.81 -2.80
N ARG A 296 -11.32 19.53 -2.95
CA ARG A 296 -12.26 18.98 -3.95
C ARG A 296 -13.47 18.44 -3.20
N GLN A 297 -14.47 19.28 -2.97
CA GLN A 297 -15.75 18.80 -2.43
C GLN A 297 -16.51 18.01 -3.51
N GLY A 298 -17.05 16.84 -3.12
CA GLY A 298 -17.85 15.98 -3.97
C GLY A 298 -19.24 16.53 -4.26
#